data_72176369911ebe240684cb54135366ab
#
_entry.id   72176369911ebe240684cb54135366ab
#
_cell.length_a   1.000
_cell.length_b   1.000
_cell.length_c   1.000
_cell.angle_alpha   90.00
_cell.angle_beta   90.00
_cell.angle_gamma   90.00
#
_symmetry.space_group_name_H-M   'P 1'
#
loop_
_entity.id
_entity.type
_entity.pdbx_description
1 polymer ?
#
loop_
_entity_poly.entity_id
_entity_poly.type
_entity_poly.pdbx_seq_one_letter_code
_entity_poly.pdbx_strand_id
1 'polypeptide(L)'
;MQNKKLVIVAHPNIKNSKVNKRWIEELNKYPDEIVVYELYSRYPNGEFDVKYEQTMLEKYDTIIFQFPIYWFNCPPLLKKWYDDVFTYGWAYGASGNMLANKKIGFAVSAGSKEVDFSEKGKYSATLENVLLPFKLTTLYVKALYCSYFSFYGAENEINFTQLESSAVEYIKFIRKI
;
A
#
# COMPACT_ATOMS: atom_id res chain seq x y z
N MET A 1 -24.63 2.55 -3.78
CA MET A 1 -23.37 2.77 -4.55
C MET A 1 -22.45 1.61 -4.19
N GLN A 2 -21.92 0.91 -5.19
CA GLN A 2 -20.99 -0.17 -4.93
C GLN A 2 -19.73 0.45 -4.29
N ASN A 3 -19.33 -0.02 -3.12
CA ASN A 3 -18.24 0.57 -2.33
C ASN A 3 -16.91 0.23 -3.01
N LYS A 4 -16.42 1.14 -3.89
CA LYS A 4 -15.12 0.95 -4.55
C LYS A 4 -14.01 0.92 -3.52
N LYS A 5 -12.96 0.17 -3.80
CA LYS A 5 -11.74 0.12 -2.99
C LYS A 5 -10.70 1.07 -3.53
N LEU A 6 -10.02 1.80 -2.67
CA LEU A 6 -8.97 2.73 -3.04
C LEU A 6 -7.61 2.03 -2.95
N VAL A 7 -6.83 2.07 -4.03
CA VAL A 7 -5.43 1.63 -4.02
C VAL A 7 -4.52 2.84 -4.19
N ILE A 8 -3.85 3.24 -3.11
CA ILE A 8 -2.86 4.31 -3.10
C ILE A 8 -1.51 3.72 -3.48
N VAL A 9 -1.02 4.06 -4.66
CA VAL A 9 0.26 3.58 -5.17
C VAL A 9 1.35 4.61 -4.90
N ALA A 10 2.38 4.20 -4.17
CA ALA A 10 3.53 5.03 -3.88
C ALA A 10 4.81 4.39 -4.46
N HIS A 11 5.13 4.71 -5.70
CA HIS A 11 6.34 4.23 -6.38
C HIS A 11 7.09 5.38 -7.05
N PRO A 12 8.36 5.67 -6.66
CA PRO A 12 9.10 6.83 -7.17
C PRO A 12 9.34 6.79 -8.69
N ASN A 13 9.43 5.60 -9.25
CA ASN A 13 9.69 5.40 -10.69
C ASN A 13 8.82 4.28 -11.25
N ILE A 14 7.52 4.49 -11.26
CA ILE A 14 6.53 3.48 -11.66
C ILE A 14 6.74 2.99 -13.10
N LYS A 15 7.23 3.87 -14.01
CA LYS A 15 7.45 3.54 -15.42
C LYS A 15 8.46 2.40 -15.60
N ASN A 16 9.45 2.32 -14.72
CA ASN A 16 10.51 1.31 -14.74
C ASN A 16 10.24 0.13 -13.78
N SER A 17 9.17 0.18 -13.01
CA SER A 17 8.79 -0.93 -12.14
C SER A 17 8.17 -2.06 -12.94
N LYS A 18 8.70 -3.27 -12.83
CA LYS A 18 8.09 -4.45 -13.44
C LYS A 18 6.86 -4.89 -12.64
N VAL A 19 7.00 -5.04 -11.33
CA VAL A 19 5.96 -5.58 -10.45
C VAL A 19 4.83 -4.58 -10.22
N ASN A 20 5.12 -3.41 -9.65
CA ASN A 20 4.07 -2.45 -9.29
C ASN A 20 3.33 -1.92 -10.50
N LYS A 21 4.02 -1.73 -11.64
CA LYS A 21 3.40 -1.34 -12.91
C LYS A 21 2.44 -2.42 -13.40
N ARG A 22 2.88 -3.70 -13.44
CA ARG A 22 2.03 -4.81 -13.87
C ARG A 22 0.78 -4.96 -13.00
N TRP A 23 0.93 -4.74 -11.69
CA TRP A 23 -0.21 -4.73 -10.77
C TRP A 23 -1.21 -3.61 -11.10
N ILE A 24 -0.73 -2.38 -11.37
CA ILE A 24 -1.60 -1.26 -11.79
C ILE A 24 -2.33 -1.60 -13.10
N GLU A 25 -1.63 -2.18 -14.08
CA GLU A 25 -2.25 -2.59 -15.34
C GLU A 25 -3.39 -3.59 -15.10
N GLU A 26 -3.25 -4.50 -14.16
CA GLU A 26 -4.32 -5.43 -13.79
C GLU A 26 -5.47 -4.72 -13.07
N LEU A 27 -5.17 -3.87 -12.09
CA LEU A 27 -6.18 -3.09 -11.34
C LEU A 27 -7.07 -2.27 -12.27
N ASN A 28 -6.47 -1.65 -13.29
CA ASN A 28 -7.16 -0.78 -14.25
C ASN A 28 -8.17 -1.52 -15.15
N LYS A 29 -8.18 -2.86 -15.13
CA LYS A 29 -9.22 -3.66 -15.79
C LYS A 29 -10.54 -3.69 -15.02
N TYR A 30 -10.54 -3.24 -13.76
CA TYR A 30 -11.69 -3.29 -12.85
C TYR A 30 -12.09 -1.90 -12.30
N PRO A 31 -12.35 -0.90 -13.18
CA PRO A 31 -12.59 0.48 -12.75
C PRO A 31 -13.89 0.66 -11.95
N ASP A 32 -14.82 -0.28 -12.04
CA ASP A 32 -16.07 -0.28 -11.27
C ASP A 32 -15.87 -0.76 -9.82
N GLU A 33 -14.80 -1.51 -9.54
CA GLU A 33 -14.49 -2.06 -8.21
C GLU A 33 -13.35 -1.31 -7.52
N ILE A 34 -12.38 -0.79 -8.29
CA ILE A 34 -11.10 -0.31 -7.79
C ILE A 34 -10.79 1.07 -8.36
N VAL A 35 -10.31 1.96 -7.49
CA VAL A 35 -9.74 3.26 -7.89
C VAL A 35 -8.24 3.23 -7.62
N VAL A 36 -7.44 3.40 -8.66
CA VAL A 36 -5.98 3.51 -8.55
C VAL A 36 -5.59 4.98 -8.39
N TYR A 37 -4.81 5.28 -7.37
CA TYR A 37 -4.36 6.63 -7.01
C TYR A 37 -2.84 6.68 -6.89
N GLU A 38 -2.19 7.20 -7.92
CA GLU A 38 -0.72 7.27 -8.00
C GLU A 38 -0.18 8.51 -7.29
N LEU A 39 0.38 8.34 -6.10
CA LEU A 39 0.81 9.42 -5.22
C LEU A 39 1.94 10.28 -5.83
N TYR A 40 2.97 9.65 -6.41
CA TYR A 40 4.09 10.36 -7.02
C TYR A 40 3.72 11.13 -8.29
N SER A 41 2.74 10.64 -9.04
CA SER A 41 2.23 11.34 -10.22
C SER A 41 1.46 12.59 -9.83
N ARG A 42 0.74 12.52 -8.72
CA ARG A 42 -0.12 13.61 -8.26
C ARG A 42 0.66 14.69 -7.50
N TYR A 43 1.66 14.27 -6.75
CA TYR A 43 2.46 15.16 -5.90
C TYR A 43 3.97 15.04 -6.19
N PRO A 44 4.42 15.43 -7.40
CA PRO A 44 5.82 15.29 -7.77
C PRO A 44 6.77 16.11 -6.89
N ASN A 45 6.27 17.20 -6.28
CA ASN A 45 7.03 18.06 -5.38
C ASN A 45 6.85 17.70 -3.90
N GLY A 46 6.00 16.72 -3.58
CA GLY A 46 5.74 16.31 -2.20
C GLY A 46 4.95 17.32 -1.36
N GLU A 47 4.24 18.25 -2.01
CA GLU A 47 3.35 19.22 -1.35
C GLU A 47 1.91 18.73 -1.47
N PHE A 48 1.34 18.26 -0.35
CA PHE A 48 0.02 17.67 -0.34
C PHE A 48 -1.09 18.70 -0.06
N ASP A 49 -2.18 18.60 -0.82
CA ASP A 49 -3.45 19.18 -0.41
C ASP A 49 -4.08 18.27 0.65
N VAL A 50 -3.74 18.52 1.90
CA VAL A 50 -4.15 17.69 3.05
C VAL A 50 -5.66 17.57 3.13
N LYS A 51 -6.40 18.67 2.90
CA LYS A 51 -7.87 18.65 2.96
C LYS A 51 -8.47 17.80 1.86
N TYR A 52 -7.92 17.88 0.66
CA TYR A 52 -8.34 17.03 -0.46
C TYR A 52 -8.08 15.55 -0.16
N GLU A 53 -6.87 15.20 0.34
CA GLU A 53 -6.50 13.83 0.67
C GLU A 53 -7.41 13.24 1.76
N GLN A 54 -7.67 13.99 2.81
CA GLN A 54 -8.58 13.59 3.88
C GLN A 54 -10.00 13.36 3.34
N THR A 55 -10.55 14.32 2.59
CA THR A 55 -11.88 14.20 1.99
C THR A 55 -11.98 13.03 1.00
N MET A 56 -10.89 12.74 0.29
CA MET A 56 -10.81 11.59 -0.60
C MET A 56 -10.86 10.29 0.21
N LEU A 57 -10.04 10.15 1.26
CA LEU A 57 -10.01 8.96 2.12
C LEU A 57 -11.37 8.68 2.79
N GLU A 58 -12.10 9.71 3.18
CA GLU A 58 -13.41 9.58 3.82
C GLU A 58 -14.42 8.81 2.95
N LYS A 59 -14.29 8.87 1.63
CA LYS A 59 -15.20 8.23 0.65
C LYS A 59 -15.05 6.72 0.53
N TYR A 60 -13.96 6.15 1.05
CA TYR A 60 -13.66 4.73 0.87
C TYR A 60 -13.59 4.00 2.20
N ASP A 61 -14.25 2.84 2.30
CA ASP A 61 -14.20 1.98 3.48
C ASP A 61 -13.00 1.02 3.45
N THR A 62 -12.45 0.79 2.24
CA THR A 62 -11.29 -0.08 2.06
C THR A 62 -10.18 0.67 1.32
N ILE A 63 -9.00 0.70 1.92
CA ILE A 63 -7.81 1.39 1.42
C ILE A 63 -6.66 0.39 1.37
N ILE A 64 -6.00 0.28 0.23
CA ILE A 64 -4.80 -0.53 0.05
C ILE A 64 -3.63 0.41 -0.23
N PHE A 65 -2.54 0.28 0.51
CA PHE A 65 -1.29 0.96 0.21
C PHE A 65 -0.38 0.03 -0.58
N GLN A 66 -0.08 0.39 -1.84
CA GLN A 66 0.80 -0.36 -2.73
C GLN A 66 2.14 0.35 -2.88
N PHE A 67 3.25 -0.31 -2.51
CA PHE A 67 4.58 0.30 -2.58
C PHE A 67 5.72 -0.75 -2.61
N PRO A 68 6.90 -0.39 -3.12
CA PRO A 68 8.10 -1.19 -2.96
C PRO A 68 8.70 -0.99 -1.57
N ILE A 69 9.27 -2.04 -1.00
CA ILE A 69 10.05 -1.94 0.23
C ILE A 69 11.37 -1.23 -0.07
N TYR A 70 11.57 -0.05 0.50
CA TYR A 70 12.81 0.73 0.46
C TYR A 70 13.41 0.81 1.86
N TRP A 71 14.62 0.26 2.01
CA TRP A 71 15.31 0.23 3.31
C TRP A 71 14.42 -0.28 4.44
N PHE A 72 13.73 -1.42 4.20
CA PHE A 72 12.79 -2.06 5.13
C PHE A 72 11.61 -1.17 5.55
N ASN A 73 11.29 -0.18 4.73
CA ASN A 73 10.22 0.79 4.96
C ASN A 73 9.53 1.12 3.63
N CYS A 74 8.63 2.09 3.62
CA CYS A 74 8.01 2.61 2.40
C CYS A 74 8.87 3.70 1.74
N PRO A 75 8.57 4.06 0.48
CA PRO A 75 9.17 5.22 -0.18
C PRO A 75 8.93 6.52 0.59
N PRO A 76 9.90 7.48 0.55
CA PRO A 76 9.86 8.70 1.37
C PRO A 76 8.57 9.51 1.24
N LEU A 77 8.05 9.63 0.02
CA LEU A 77 6.81 10.39 -0.23
C LEU A 77 5.60 9.80 0.51
N LEU A 78 5.52 8.46 0.62
CA LEU A 78 4.44 7.82 1.36
C LEU A 78 4.57 8.08 2.86
N LYS A 79 5.79 8.03 3.40
CA LYS A 79 5.99 8.36 4.82
C LYS A 79 5.62 9.82 5.11
N LYS A 80 6.07 10.75 4.26
CA LYS A 80 5.69 12.16 4.37
C LYS A 80 4.18 12.34 4.26
N TRP A 81 3.52 11.62 3.35
CA TRP A 81 2.08 11.67 3.19
C TRP A 81 1.35 11.21 4.45
N TYR A 82 1.80 10.13 5.13
CA TYR A 82 1.24 9.73 6.43
C TYR A 82 1.37 10.83 7.47
N ASP A 83 2.56 11.46 7.55
CA ASP A 83 2.83 12.50 8.55
C ASP A 83 1.98 13.76 8.33
N ASP A 84 1.79 14.15 7.07
CA ASP A 84 1.05 15.37 6.71
C ASP A 84 -0.48 15.16 6.75
N VAL A 85 -0.97 13.99 6.31
CA VAL A 85 -2.40 13.74 6.11
C VAL A 85 -3.08 13.19 7.36
N PHE A 86 -2.37 12.34 8.15
CA PHE A 86 -2.92 11.77 9.37
C PHE A 86 -2.77 12.75 10.54
N THR A 87 -3.52 13.85 10.51
CA THR A 87 -3.42 14.92 11.48
C THR A 87 -4.17 14.63 12.79
N TYR A 88 -3.74 15.30 13.86
CA TYR A 88 -4.48 15.34 15.12
C TYR A 88 -5.89 15.90 14.92
N GLY A 89 -6.88 15.32 15.57
CA GLY A 89 -8.28 15.72 15.46
C GLY A 89 -9.01 15.18 14.21
N TRP A 90 -8.27 14.65 13.23
CA TRP A 90 -8.85 13.96 12.08
C TRP A 90 -8.59 12.45 12.12
N ALA A 91 -7.31 12.01 12.12
CA ALA A 91 -6.95 10.59 12.14
C ALA A 91 -6.84 10.04 13.58
N TYR A 92 -6.37 10.85 14.52
CA TYR A 92 -6.08 10.42 15.89
C TYR A 92 -6.37 11.54 16.90
N GLY A 93 -6.18 11.24 18.19
CA GLY A 93 -6.52 12.14 19.30
C GLY A 93 -7.97 11.95 19.76
N ALA A 94 -8.44 12.86 20.64
CA ALA A 94 -9.76 12.71 21.28
C ALA A 94 -10.94 12.72 20.29
N SER A 95 -10.87 13.57 19.26
CA SER A 95 -11.90 13.70 18.20
C SER A 95 -11.55 12.98 16.89
N GLY A 96 -10.29 12.53 16.73
CA GLY A 96 -9.82 11.90 15.50
C GLY A 96 -10.33 10.48 15.34
N ASN A 97 -11.25 10.29 14.40
CA ASN A 97 -11.90 8.99 14.13
C ASN A 97 -12.27 8.78 12.66
N MET A 98 -11.81 9.62 11.73
CA MET A 98 -12.22 9.56 10.33
C MET A 98 -11.74 8.29 9.61
N LEU A 99 -10.73 7.62 10.16
CA LEU A 99 -10.25 6.32 9.68
C LEU A 99 -10.79 5.14 10.50
N ALA A 100 -11.56 5.41 11.55
CA ALA A 100 -12.08 4.35 12.42
C ALA A 100 -12.93 3.34 11.62
N ASN A 101 -12.68 2.06 11.86
CA ASN A 101 -13.33 0.91 11.21
C ASN A 101 -13.09 0.80 9.69
N LYS A 102 -12.33 1.70 9.05
CA LYS A 102 -11.92 1.49 7.66
C LYS A 102 -10.96 0.31 7.57
N LYS A 103 -11.11 -0.48 6.53
CA LYS A 103 -10.24 -1.63 6.25
C LYS A 103 -8.96 -1.15 5.56
N ILE A 104 -7.82 -1.44 6.15
CA ILE A 104 -6.51 -1.08 5.57
C ILE A 104 -5.69 -2.36 5.31
N GLY A 105 -5.24 -2.50 4.07
CA GLY A 105 -4.34 -3.55 3.62
C GLY A 105 -3.10 -2.99 2.93
N PHE A 106 -2.11 -3.85 2.72
CA PHE A 106 -0.84 -3.46 2.11
C PHE A 106 -0.51 -4.40 0.94
N ALA A 107 0.05 -3.85 -0.13
CA ALA A 107 0.59 -4.62 -1.25
C ALA A 107 2.02 -4.17 -1.50
N VAL A 108 2.97 -5.05 -1.27
CA VAL A 108 4.38 -4.68 -1.27
C VAL A 108 5.23 -5.54 -2.20
N SER A 109 6.17 -4.92 -2.88
CA SER A 109 7.23 -5.62 -3.61
C SER A 109 8.55 -5.49 -2.85
N ALA A 110 9.23 -6.61 -2.64
CA ALA A 110 10.55 -6.67 -2.00
C ALA A 110 11.61 -7.08 -3.02
N GLY A 111 12.74 -6.39 -3.04
CA GLY A 111 13.87 -6.71 -3.92
C GLY A 111 14.49 -8.07 -3.62
N SER A 112 14.59 -8.43 -2.34
CA SER A 112 15.16 -9.70 -1.87
C SER A 112 14.18 -10.87 -1.99
N LYS A 113 14.73 -12.09 -1.87
CA LYS A 113 13.95 -13.33 -1.96
C LYS A 113 13.14 -13.58 -0.69
N GLU A 114 12.07 -14.35 -0.79
CA GLU A 114 11.21 -14.71 0.34
C GLU A 114 11.98 -15.37 1.49
N VAL A 115 12.91 -16.28 1.17
CA VAL A 115 13.73 -16.96 2.15
C VAL A 115 14.58 -16.01 3.00
N ASP A 116 14.93 -14.84 2.49
CA ASP A 116 15.70 -13.83 3.22
C ASP A 116 14.88 -13.20 4.36
N PHE A 117 13.53 -13.22 4.25
CA PHE A 117 12.57 -12.68 5.23
C PHE A 117 12.03 -13.80 6.13
N SER A 118 12.91 -14.47 6.85
CA SER A 118 12.54 -15.47 7.84
C SER A 118 13.43 -15.34 9.07
N GLU A 119 13.04 -15.95 10.20
CA GLU A 119 13.83 -15.95 11.44
C GLU A 119 15.25 -16.53 11.25
N LYS A 120 15.41 -17.48 10.33
CA LYS A 120 16.69 -18.09 9.96
C LYS A 120 17.27 -17.54 8.65
N GLY A 121 16.60 -16.59 8.02
CA GLY A 121 17.01 -15.97 6.78
C GLY A 121 18.03 -14.84 6.99
N LYS A 122 18.43 -14.22 5.88
CA LYS A 122 19.45 -13.17 5.84
C LYS A 122 19.18 -12.01 6.81
N TYR A 123 17.91 -11.68 7.01
CA TYR A 123 17.53 -10.51 7.83
C TYR A 123 17.12 -10.88 9.26
N SER A 124 17.04 -12.17 9.59
CA SER A 124 16.53 -12.65 10.90
C SER A 124 15.20 -12.00 11.29
N ALA A 125 14.38 -11.65 10.31
CA ALA A 125 13.10 -10.99 10.44
C ALA A 125 12.17 -11.39 9.29
N THR A 126 10.89 -11.51 9.57
CA THR A 126 9.86 -11.77 8.55
C THR A 126 9.44 -10.48 7.86
N LEU A 127 8.78 -10.56 6.70
CA LEU A 127 8.19 -9.39 6.08
C LEU A 127 7.09 -8.77 6.97
N GLU A 128 6.40 -9.58 7.77
CA GLU A 128 5.44 -9.07 8.76
C GLU A 128 6.12 -8.18 9.82
N ASN A 129 7.35 -8.53 10.26
CA ASN A 129 8.13 -7.67 11.16
C ASN A 129 8.48 -6.34 10.49
N VAL A 130 8.84 -6.35 9.21
CA VAL A 130 9.11 -5.13 8.42
C VAL A 130 7.86 -4.25 8.30
N LEU A 131 6.69 -4.87 8.17
CA LEU A 131 5.41 -4.16 8.03
C LEU A 131 4.76 -3.80 9.37
N LEU A 132 5.37 -4.17 10.51
CA LEU A 132 4.84 -3.89 11.84
C LEU A 132 4.54 -2.38 12.08
N PRO A 133 5.39 -1.41 11.68
CA PRO A 133 5.06 0.00 11.83
C PRO A 133 3.75 0.42 11.15
N PHE A 134 3.46 -0.14 9.99
CA PHE A 134 2.23 0.14 9.23
C PHE A 134 0.99 -0.49 9.90
N LYS A 135 1.14 -1.69 10.44
CA LYS A 135 0.11 -2.34 11.26
C LYS A 135 -0.19 -1.52 12.51
N LEU A 136 0.85 -1.06 13.23
CA LEU A 136 0.68 -0.23 14.42
C LEU A 136 0.04 1.13 14.08
N THR A 137 0.44 1.77 12.99
CA THR A 137 -0.18 3.01 12.51
C THR A 137 -1.66 2.80 12.20
N THR A 138 -2.00 1.70 11.51
CA THR A 138 -3.39 1.34 11.20
C THR A 138 -4.22 1.20 12.47
N LEU A 139 -3.71 0.49 13.48
CA LEU A 139 -4.40 0.31 14.77
C LEU A 139 -4.50 1.62 15.56
N TYR A 140 -3.46 2.44 15.52
CA TYR A 140 -3.42 3.74 16.22
C TYR A 140 -4.50 4.70 15.72
N VAL A 141 -4.79 4.70 14.43
CA VAL A 141 -5.88 5.49 13.85
C VAL A 141 -7.25 4.79 13.91
N LYS A 142 -7.37 3.73 14.72
CA LYS A 142 -8.60 2.93 14.95
C LYS A 142 -9.15 2.23 13.71
N ALA A 143 -8.32 2.07 12.68
CA ALA A 143 -8.66 1.32 11.47
C ALA A 143 -8.46 -0.20 11.69
N LEU A 144 -9.04 -1.00 10.81
CA LEU A 144 -8.92 -2.46 10.82
C LEU A 144 -7.74 -2.87 9.92
N TYR A 145 -6.68 -3.39 10.52
CA TYR A 145 -5.61 -4.03 9.77
C TYR A 145 -6.09 -5.35 9.20
N CYS A 146 -6.13 -5.48 7.87
CA CYS A 146 -6.68 -6.68 7.24
C CYS A 146 -5.60 -7.71 6.94
N SER A 147 -4.60 -7.38 6.17
CA SER A 147 -3.49 -8.26 5.77
C SER A 147 -2.53 -7.52 4.85
N TYR A 148 -1.54 -8.25 4.34
CA TYR A 148 -0.69 -7.78 3.25
C TYR A 148 -0.60 -8.81 2.11
N PHE A 149 -0.32 -8.31 0.92
CA PHE A 149 0.06 -9.05 -0.28
C PHE A 149 1.51 -8.73 -0.62
N SER A 150 2.29 -9.71 -1.07
CA SER A 150 3.71 -9.50 -1.33
C SER A 150 4.18 -10.16 -2.62
N PHE A 151 5.19 -9.53 -3.25
CA PHE A 151 6.00 -10.10 -4.31
C PHE A 151 7.47 -9.98 -3.92
N TYR A 152 8.19 -11.09 -3.91
CA TYR A 152 9.60 -11.14 -3.55
C TYR A 152 10.48 -11.26 -4.79
N GLY A 153 11.74 -10.84 -4.66
CA GLY A 153 12.73 -10.93 -5.73
C GLY A 153 12.52 -9.91 -6.85
N ALA A 154 11.89 -8.77 -6.56
CA ALA A 154 11.55 -7.74 -7.56
C ALA A 154 12.77 -7.08 -8.24
N GLU A 155 13.98 -7.21 -7.65
CA GLU A 155 15.25 -6.74 -8.21
C GLU A 155 16.02 -7.84 -8.98
N ASN A 156 15.54 -9.08 -8.93
CA ASN A 156 16.16 -10.19 -9.63
C ASN A 156 15.61 -10.31 -11.07
N GLU A 157 16.05 -11.33 -11.79
CA GLU A 157 15.40 -11.75 -13.02
C GLU A 157 14.00 -12.30 -12.69
N ILE A 158 12.97 -11.55 -13.08
CA ILE A 158 11.59 -11.88 -12.76
C ILE A 158 11.08 -12.92 -13.76
N ASN A 159 10.59 -14.04 -13.24
CA ASN A 159 9.84 -15.01 -14.04
C ASN A 159 8.51 -14.38 -14.48
N PHE A 160 8.28 -14.31 -15.78
CA PHE A 160 7.07 -13.72 -16.37
C PHE A 160 5.78 -14.40 -15.88
N THR A 161 5.77 -15.73 -15.83
CA THR A 161 4.60 -16.49 -15.36
C THR A 161 4.27 -16.17 -13.91
N GLN A 162 5.28 -16.04 -13.05
CA GLN A 162 5.10 -15.66 -11.65
C GLN A 162 4.55 -14.23 -11.53
N LEU A 163 5.04 -13.30 -12.35
CA LEU A 163 4.56 -11.92 -12.36
C LEU A 163 3.08 -11.84 -12.77
N GLU A 164 2.71 -12.50 -13.86
CA GLU A 164 1.32 -12.56 -14.34
C GLU A 164 0.39 -13.19 -13.30
N SER A 165 0.79 -14.33 -12.72
CA SER A 165 0.04 -14.98 -11.66
C SER A 165 -0.15 -14.04 -10.45
N SER A 166 0.90 -13.32 -10.05
CA SER A 166 0.82 -12.38 -8.92
C SER A 166 -0.19 -11.26 -9.16
N ALA A 167 -0.32 -10.76 -10.40
CA ALA A 167 -1.28 -9.72 -10.73
C ALA A 167 -2.73 -10.21 -10.55
N VAL A 168 -3.02 -11.45 -10.97
CA VAL A 168 -4.33 -12.08 -10.77
C VAL A 168 -4.61 -12.34 -9.28
N GLU A 169 -3.63 -12.85 -8.54
CA GLU A 169 -3.76 -13.10 -7.10
C GLU A 169 -3.94 -11.79 -6.32
N TYR A 170 -3.35 -10.69 -6.78
CA TYR A 170 -3.54 -9.38 -6.17
C TYR A 170 -5.00 -8.92 -6.25
N ILE A 171 -5.69 -9.14 -7.37
CA ILE A 171 -7.13 -8.85 -7.47
C ILE A 171 -7.93 -9.69 -6.49
N LYS A 172 -7.61 -10.98 -6.36
CA LYS A 172 -8.27 -11.87 -5.38
C LYS A 172 -8.06 -11.37 -3.94
N PHE A 173 -6.84 -10.96 -3.62
CA PHE A 173 -6.51 -10.37 -2.31
C PHE A 173 -7.36 -9.13 -2.03
N ILE A 174 -7.41 -8.17 -2.97
CA ILE A 174 -8.22 -6.96 -2.81
C ILE A 174 -9.70 -7.29 -2.61
N ARG A 175 -10.24 -8.24 -3.36
CA ARG A 175 -11.66 -8.64 -3.26
C ARG A 175 -11.98 -9.29 -1.92
N LYS A 176 -11.02 -9.97 -1.30
CA LYS A 176 -11.19 -10.64 0.01
C LYS A 176 -11.22 -9.65 1.18
N ILE A 177 -10.55 -8.50 1.09
CA ILE A 177 -10.63 -7.42 2.06
C ILE A 177 -11.98 -6.70 1.94
#